data_d1fc0bf8d24261739b0e35cee277ef72
#
_entry.id   d1fc0bf8d24261739b0e35cee277ef72
#
_cell.length_a   1.000
_cell.length_b   1.000
_cell.length_c   1.000
_cell.angle_alpha   90.00
_cell.angle_beta   90.00
_cell.angle_gamma   90.00
#
_symmetry.space_group_name_H-M   'P 1'
#
loop_
_entity.id
_entity.type
_entity.pdbx_description
1 polymer ?
#
loop_
_entity_poly.entity_id
_entity_poly.type
_entity_poly.pdbx_seq_one_letter_code
_entity_poly.pdbx_strand_id
1 'polypeptide(L)'
;GGGVISPGEFIPVLERSGKIRALDRYVFEKVCIWLGERKRREQETFPVSVNLSRSNFIYDSFLEEFIEIADRHQADRNMIELEVAETVFLTEENIQKVKREIRAIHDCGFRCALDDFGVGFSSLTLLKEFNIDSLKMDRSFFSDLDNAKTRNVISCILELAEQLDMETVAEGIETEEQIDSLRRLGCDVVQGYYFSRPLPQEQFERWIQEFEEIHVREDRE
;
A
#
# COMPACT_ATOMS: atom_id res chain seq x y z
N GLY A 1 4.76 30.69 10.09
CA GLY A 1 4.82 30.02 8.81
C GLY A 1 4.95 28.53 9.03
N GLY A 2 3.86 27.76 8.92
CA GLY A 2 3.90 26.31 8.99
C GLY A 2 4.16 25.77 7.59
N GLY A 3 5.41 25.36 7.30
CA GLY A 3 5.71 24.57 6.10
C GLY A 3 5.28 23.12 6.29
N VAL A 4 5.00 22.43 5.18
CA VAL A 4 4.80 20.97 5.18
C VAL A 4 6.16 20.31 5.46
N ILE A 5 6.21 19.45 6.48
CA ILE A 5 7.42 18.67 6.79
C ILE A 5 7.33 17.36 5.99
N SER A 6 8.41 17.03 5.28
CA SER A 6 8.49 15.81 4.50
C SER A 6 8.45 14.56 5.39
N PRO A 7 7.74 13.46 4.99
CA PRO A 7 7.81 12.18 5.69
C PRO A 7 9.24 11.70 5.96
N GLY A 8 10.14 11.84 5.00
CA GLY A 8 11.56 11.50 5.18
C GLY A 8 12.29 12.26 6.29
N GLU A 9 11.75 13.40 6.73
CA GLU A 9 12.32 14.17 7.84
C GLU A 9 11.74 13.77 9.20
N PHE A 10 10.41 13.55 9.30
CA PHE A 10 9.78 13.31 10.60
C PHE A 10 9.63 11.82 10.96
N ILE A 11 9.44 10.93 10.00
CA ILE A 11 9.28 9.48 10.27
C ILE A 11 10.49 8.93 11.04
N PRO A 12 11.76 9.15 10.63
CA PRO A 12 12.92 8.65 11.38
C PRO A 12 13.00 9.21 12.82
N VAL A 13 12.48 10.41 13.05
CA VAL A 13 12.42 11.02 14.39
C VAL A 13 11.37 10.32 15.25
N LEU A 14 10.20 10.02 14.68
CA LEU A 14 9.13 9.31 15.39
C LEU A 14 9.52 7.87 15.70
N GLU A 15 10.20 7.17 14.79
CA GLU A 15 10.74 5.82 15.02
C GLU A 15 11.73 5.82 16.18
N ARG A 16 12.76 6.69 16.15
CA ARG A 16 13.74 6.78 17.25
C ARG A 16 13.13 7.15 18.60
N SER A 17 12.06 7.92 18.59
CA SER A 17 11.35 8.33 19.82
C SER A 17 10.28 7.33 20.27
N GLY A 18 10.03 6.26 19.52
CA GLY A 18 8.98 5.27 19.77
C GLY A 18 7.55 5.80 19.55
N LYS A 19 7.40 6.94 18.90
CA LYS A 19 6.09 7.58 18.67
C LYS A 19 5.45 7.22 17.33
N ILE A 20 6.14 6.44 16.51
CA ILE A 20 5.67 6.08 15.17
C ILE A 20 4.30 5.35 15.22
N ARG A 21 4.08 4.45 16.19
CA ARG A 21 2.79 3.78 16.38
C ARG A 21 1.61 4.74 16.58
N ALA A 22 1.84 5.85 17.28
CA ALA A 22 0.79 6.85 17.46
C ALA A 22 0.43 7.54 16.12
N LEU A 23 1.40 7.69 15.22
CA LEU A 23 1.15 8.17 13.87
C LEU A 23 0.38 7.12 13.05
N ASP A 24 0.83 5.86 13.04
CA ASP A 24 0.17 4.77 12.32
C ASP A 24 -1.29 4.67 12.72
N ARG A 25 -1.56 4.63 14.03
CA ARG A 25 -2.92 4.64 14.57
C ARG A 25 -3.73 5.86 14.14
N TYR A 26 -3.14 7.05 14.18
CA TYR A 26 -3.81 8.29 13.77
C TYR A 26 -4.20 8.26 12.29
N VAL A 27 -3.27 7.85 11.42
CA VAL A 27 -3.53 7.72 9.98
C VAL A 27 -4.62 6.67 9.72
N PHE A 28 -4.49 5.50 10.35
CA PHE A 28 -5.48 4.43 10.25
C PHE A 28 -6.89 4.90 10.68
N GLU A 29 -7.00 5.60 11.81
CA GLU A 29 -8.28 6.14 12.27
C GLU A 29 -8.86 7.16 11.28
N LYS A 30 -8.03 8.00 10.65
CA LYS A 30 -8.48 8.93 9.60
C LYS A 30 -9.05 8.21 8.38
N VAL A 31 -8.41 7.14 7.95
CA VAL A 31 -8.91 6.29 6.85
C VAL A 31 -10.23 5.64 7.24
N CYS A 32 -10.34 5.08 8.45
CA CYS A 32 -11.58 4.47 8.92
C CYS A 32 -12.74 5.48 8.99
N ILE A 33 -12.48 6.71 9.47
CA ILE A 33 -13.48 7.79 9.48
C ILE A 33 -13.95 8.05 8.06
N TRP A 34 -13.04 8.24 7.12
CA TRP A 34 -13.35 8.53 5.72
C TRP A 34 -14.15 7.42 5.05
N LEU A 35 -13.73 6.15 5.17
CA LEU A 35 -14.44 5.01 4.63
C LEU A 35 -15.86 4.86 5.23
N GLY A 36 -15.98 5.02 6.55
CA GLY A 36 -17.28 4.97 7.23
C GLY A 36 -18.21 6.13 6.84
N GLU A 37 -17.67 7.30 6.55
CA GLU A 37 -18.47 8.44 6.04
C GLU A 37 -18.96 8.19 4.62
N ARG A 38 -18.11 7.71 3.71
CA ARG A 38 -18.51 7.36 2.34
C ARG A 38 -19.60 6.28 2.33
N LYS A 39 -19.43 5.23 3.13
CA LYS A 39 -20.42 4.17 3.29
C LYS A 39 -21.78 4.71 3.77
N ARG A 40 -21.78 5.60 4.78
CA ARG A 40 -23.04 6.22 5.27
C ARG A 40 -23.71 7.14 4.25
N ARG A 41 -22.92 7.71 3.32
CA ARG A 41 -23.43 8.56 2.23
C ARG A 41 -23.78 7.74 0.98
N GLU A 42 -23.69 6.41 1.05
CA GLU A 42 -23.90 5.51 -0.10
C GLU A 42 -23.00 5.84 -1.31
N GLN A 43 -21.81 6.38 -1.03
CA GLN A 43 -20.80 6.68 -2.04
C GLN A 43 -19.94 5.44 -2.28
N GLU A 44 -19.43 5.28 -3.49
CA GLU A 44 -18.48 4.23 -3.82
C GLU A 44 -17.25 4.30 -2.89
N THR A 45 -16.81 3.14 -2.40
CA THR A 45 -15.62 3.01 -1.56
C THR A 45 -14.52 2.32 -2.34
N PHE A 46 -13.29 2.77 -2.13
CA PHE A 46 -12.09 2.24 -2.79
C PHE A 46 -11.17 1.62 -1.74
N PRO A 47 -10.38 0.60 -2.11
CA PRO A 47 -9.30 0.12 -1.25
C PRO A 47 -8.34 1.26 -0.90
N VAL A 48 -7.95 1.33 0.37
CA VAL A 48 -6.99 2.33 0.87
C VAL A 48 -5.87 1.62 1.60
N SER A 49 -4.66 1.86 1.16
CA SER A 49 -3.46 1.33 1.79
C SER A 49 -3.01 2.24 2.93
N VAL A 50 -2.59 1.63 4.02
CA VAL A 50 -2.08 2.31 5.22
C VAL A 50 -0.77 1.68 5.65
N ASN A 51 0.27 2.50 5.74
CA ASN A 51 1.58 2.07 6.20
C ASN A 51 1.54 1.59 7.65
N LEU A 52 2.13 0.42 7.89
CA LEU A 52 2.27 -0.18 9.20
C LEU A 52 3.74 -0.27 9.59
N SER A 53 4.16 0.57 10.54
CA SER A 53 5.54 0.59 10.98
C SER A 53 5.95 -0.72 11.67
N ARG A 54 7.24 -1.08 11.55
CA ARG A 54 7.84 -2.24 12.22
C ARG A 54 7.54 -2.29 13.72
N SER A 55 7.38 -1.14 14.37
CA SER A 55 7.10 -1.04 15.78
C SER A 55 5.80 -1.75 16.20
N ASN A 56 4.83 -1.88 15.31
CA ASN A 56 3.57 -2.58 15.62
C ASN A 56 3.79 -4.09 15.81
N PHE A 57 4.72 -4.70 15.08
CA PHE A 57 5.03 -6.12 15.21
C PHE A 57 5.80 -6.49 16.49
N ILE A 58 6.25 -5.51 17.29
CA ILE A 58 6.90 -5.73 18.56
C ILE A 58 5.87 -6.05 19.66
N TYR A 59 4.67 -5.50 19.55
CA TYR A 59 3.60 -5.58 20.54
C TYR A 59 2.49 -6.54 20.06
N ASP A 60 2.02 -7.40 20.95
CA ASP A 60 1.08 -8.48 20.57
C ASP A 60 -0.38 -8.02 20.42
N SER A 61 -0.72 -6.75 20.70
CA SER A 61 -2.11 -6.25 20.73
C SER A 61 -2.42 -5.12 19.75
N PHE A 62 -1.56 -4.86 18.76
CA PHE A 62 -1.81 -3.74 17.85
C PHE A 62 -3.06 -3.96 16.99
N LEU A 63 -3.31 -5.19 16.58
CA LEU A 63 -4.41 -5.53 15.70
C LEU A 63 -5.78 -5.36 16.37
N GLU A 64 -5.89 -5.67 17.67
CA GLU A 64 -7.10 -5.45 18.47
C GLU A 64 -7.50 -3.97 18.46
N GLU A 65 -6.52 -3.08 18.63
CA GLU A 65 -6.76 -1.63 18.58
C GLU A 65 -7.25 -1.17 17.19
N PHE A 66 -6.71 -1.73 16.10
CA PHE A 66 -7.12 -1.41 14.73
C PHE A 66 -8.54 -1.93 14.43
N ILE A 67 -8.87 -3.13 14.91
CA ILE A 67 -10.22 -3.68 14.81
C ILE A 67 -11.24 -2.77 15.52
N GLU A 68 -10.94 -2.37 16.76
CA GLU A 68 -11.81 -1.47 17.53
C GLU A 68 -12.04 -0.14 16.84
N ILE A 69 -11.01 0.43 16.21
CA ILE A 69 -11.11 1.67 15.44
C ILE A 69 -11.99 1.46 14.20
N ALA A 70 -11.74 0.41 13.41
CA ALA A 70 -12.53 0.13 12.21
C ALA A 70 -14.01 -0.09 12.54
N ASP A 71 -14.30 -0.85 13.59
CA ASP A 71 -15.68 -1.13 14.03
C ASP A 71 -16.38 0.14 14.55
N ARG A 72 -15.69 0.96 15.33
CA ARG A 72 -16.20 2.24 15.84
C ARG A 72 -16.68 3.16 14.72
N HIS A 73 -15.94 3.20 13.61
CA HIS A 73 -16.27 4.04 12.47
C HIS A 73 -17.07 3.32 11.38
N GLN A 74 -17.40 2.04 11.57
CA GLN A 74 -18.13 1.21 10.60
C GLN A 74 -17.43 1.12 9.24
N ALA A 75 -16.10 1.21 9.26
CA ALA A 75 -15.28 1.03 8.07
C ALA A 75 -15.29 -0.45 7.65
N ASP A 76 -15.38 -0.69 6.34
CA ASP A 76 -15.23 -2.04 5.81
C ASP A 76 -13.75 -2.42 5.81
N ARG A 77 -13.40 -3.45 6.58
CA ARG A 77 -12.01 -3.88 6.74
C ARG A 77 -11.41 -4.41 5.43
N ASN A 78 -12.22 -4.98 4.54
CA ASN A 78 -11.77 -5.44 3.22
C ASN A 78 -11.30 -4.27 2.32
N MET A 79 -11.70 -3.04 2.65
CA MET A 79 -11.27 -1.83 1.96
C MET A 79 -10.01 -1.21 2.58
N ILE A 80 -9.38 -1.89 3.53
CA ILE A 80 -8.15 -1.42 4.18
C ILE A 80 -7.05 -2.43 3.95
N GLU A 81 -5.97 -1.97 3.34
CA GLU A 81 -4.77 -2.75 3.11
C GLU A 81 -3.65 -2.23 4.01
N LEU A 82 -3.05 -3.11 4.81
CA LEU A 82 -1.95 -2.78 5.70
C LEU A 82 -0.62 -3.02 4.97
N GLU A 83 0.13 -1.96 4.72
CA GLU A 83 1.43 -2.01 4.04
C GLU A 83 2.54 -2.32 5.03
N VAL A 84 3.26 -3.40 4.79
CA VAL A 84 4.36 -3.86 5.62
C VAL A 84 5.65 -3.80 4.82
N ALA A 85 6.59 -2.95 5.25
CA ALA A 85 7.87 -2.82 4.58
C ALA A 85 8.70 -4.11 4.67
N GLU A 86 9.44 -4.44 3.61
CA GLU A 86 10.32 -5.62 3.52
C GLU A 86 11.26 -5.74 4.74
N THR A 87 11.71 -4.62 5.29
CA THR A 87 12.63 -4.57 6.44
C THR A 87 12.08 -5.17 7.74
N VAL A 88 10.76 -5.37 7.84
CA VAL A 88 10.11 -6.02 9.00
C VAL A 88 10.54 -7.49 9.12
N PHE A 89 10.88 -8.13 8.00
CA PHE A 89 11.16 -9.56 7.88
C PHE A 89 12.63 -9.97 8.08
N LEU A 90 13.53 -9.00 8.32
CA LEU A 90 14.98 -9.22 8.22
C LEU A 90 15.64 -10.10 9.29
N THR A 91 14.91 -10.61 10.29
CA THR A 91 15.48 -11.49 11.32
C THR A 91 14.76 -12.82 11.37
N GLU A 92 15.49 -13.95 11.32
CA GLU A 92 14.91 -15.30 11.38
C GLU A 92 14.03 -15.53 12.63
N GLU A 93 14.39 -14.93 13.76
CA GLU A 93 13.60 -15.00 15.00
C GLU A 93 12.21 -14.34 14.87
N ASN A 94 12.08 -13.36 13.99
CA ASN A 94 10.82 -12.64 13.77
C ASN A 94 9.92 -13.28 12.70
N ILE A 95 10.44 -14.11 11.81
CA ILE A 95 9.66 -14.69 10.70
C ILE A 95 8.38 -15.39 11.20
N GLN A 96 8.49 -16.22 12.22
CA GLN A 96 7.32 -16.95 12.74
C GLN A 96 6.31 -16.03 13.45
N LYS A 97 6.78 -14.96 14.08
CA LYS A 97 5.91 -13.96 14.68
C LYS A 97 5.18 -13.19 13.57
N VAL A 98 5.91 -12.64 12.62
CA VAL A 98 5.33 -11.89 11.49
C VAL A 98 4.33 -12.75 10.71
N LYS A 99 4.63 -14.04 10.51
CA LYS A 99 3.71 -15.00 9.88
C LYS A 99 2.37 -15.12 10.61
N ARG A 100 2.40 -15.16 11.95
CA ARG A 100 1.18 -15.19 12.76
C ARG A 100 0.42 -13.89 12.67
N GLU A 101 1.11 -12.75 12.71
CA GLU A 101 0.48 -11.43 12.60
C GLU A 101 -0.18 -11.22 11.23
N ILE A 102 0.46 -11.59 10.12
CA ILE A 102 -0.14 -11.50 8.77
C ILE A 102 -1.40 -12.39 8.68
N ARG A 103 -1.36 -13.61 9.23
CA ARG A 103 -2.56 -14.44 9.28
C ARG A 103 -3.67 -13.79 10.09
N ALA A 104 -3.34 -13.21 11.24
CA ALA A 104 -4.31 -12.51 12.08
C ALA A 104 -4.89 -11.28 11.36
N ILE A 105 -4.09 -10.55 10.55
CA ILE A 105 -4.56 -9.46 9.69
C ILE A 105 -5.68 -9.97 8.78
N HIS A 106 -5.45 -11.08 8.06
CA HIS A 106 -6.46 -11.69 7.17
C HIS A 106 -7.68 -12.23 7.94
N ASP A 107 -7.45 -12.93 9.06
CA ASP A 107 -8.54 -13.47 9.90
C ASP A 107 -9.48 -12.37 10.41
N CYS A 108 -8.96 -11.14 10.52
CA CYS A 108 -9.72 -9.95 10.89
C CYS A 108 -10.36 -9.21 9.71
N GLY A 109 -10.13 -9.67 8.48
CA GLY A 109 -10.72 -9.14 7.26
C GLY A 109 -9.97 -7.97 6.62
N PHE A 110 -8.74 -7.67 7.06
CA PHE A 110 -7.86 -6.71 6.39
C PHE A 110 -7.06 -7.37 5.27
N ARG A 111 -6.62 -6.58 4.30
CA ARG A 111 -5.62 -6.99 3.30
C ARG A 111 -4.22 -6.64 3.80
N CYS A 112 -3.20 -7.31 3.25
CA CYS A 112 -1.80 -7.08 3.58
C CYS A 112 -0.97 -6.91 2.31
N ALA A 113 -0.25 -5.79 2.18
CA ALA A 113 0.70 -5.53 1.11
C ALA A 113 2.15 -5.65 1.59
N LEU A 114 3.02 -6.18 0.74
CA LEU A 114 4.47 -6.06 0.91
C LEU A 114 4.96 -4.81 0.20
N ASP A 115 5.47 -3.86 0.98
CA ASP A 115 5.92 -2.56 0.50
C ASP A 115 7.43 -2.49 0.26
N ASP A 116 7.87 -1.56 -0.60
CA ASP A 116 9.27 -1.31 -0.96
C ASP A 116 10.00 -2.56 -1.51
N PHE A 117 9.29 -3.46 -2.20
CA PHE A 117 9.92 -4.65 -2.76
C PHE A 117 11.02 -4.28 -3.75
N GLY A 118 12.24 -4.80 -3.49
CA GLY A 118 13.43 -4.59 -4.32
C GLY A 118 14.41 -3.54 -3.81
N VAL A 119 14.08 -2.76 -2.78
CA VAL A 119 14.99 -1.77 -2.19
C VAL A 119 16.02 -2.42 -1.27
N GLY A 120 15.68 -3.57 -0.69
CA GLY A 120 16.52 -4.28 0.27
C GLY A 120 17.09 -5.59 -0.26
N PHE A 121 17.30 -6.53 0.63
CA PHE A 121 17.63 -7.91 0.30
C PHE A 121 16.34 -8.67 -0.03
N SER A 122 15.69 -8.33 -1.14
CA SER A 122 14.44 -8.95 -1.57
C SER A 122 14.60 -10.46 -1.61
N SER A 123 14.07 -11.12 -0.62
CA SER A 123 14.12 -12.57 -0.54
C SER A 123 12.84 -13.12 -1.16
N LEU A 124 12.97 -13.82 -2.28
CA LEU A 124 11.87 -14.64 -2.82
C LEU A 124 11.31 -15.62 -1.77
N THR A 125 12.09 -15.87 -0.70
CA THR A 125 11.64 -16.62 0.47
C THR A 125 10.47 -15.93 1.16
N LEU A 126 10.41 -14.59 1.20
CA LEU A 126 9.28 -13.86 1.78
C LEU A 126 8.00 -14.16 1.02
N LEU A 127 8.02 -14.05 -0.29
CA LEU A 127 6.84 -14.30 -1.14
C LEU A 127 6.34 -15.75 -1.00
N LYS A 128 7.26 -16.72 -0.81
CA LYS A 128 6.89 -18.11 -0.57
C LYS A 128 6.29 -18.36 0.83
N GLU A 129 6.80 -17.67 1.83
CA GLU A 129 6.51 -17.97 3.24
C GLU A 129 5.29 -17.22 3.77
N PHE A 130 4.95 -16.08 3.16
CA PHE A 130 3.88 -15.19 3.62
C PHE A 130 2.75 -15.13 2.60
N ASN A 131 1.53 -15.15 3.11
CA ASN A 131 0.34 -14.87 2.30
C ASN A 131 0.18 -13.35 2.23
N ILE A 132 0.55 -12.77 1.09
CA ILE A 132 0.50 -11.33 0.81
C ILE A 132 -0.52 -11.13 -0.31
N ASP A 133 -1.40 -10.12 -0.16
CA ASP A 133 -2.41 -9.81 -1.17
C ASP A 133 -1.86 -8.94 -2.29
N SER A 134 -0.91 -8.03 -1.98
CA SER A 134 -0.37 -7.08 -2.95
C SER A 134 1.14 -6.93 -2.83
N LEU A 135 1.81 -6.91 -3.97
CA LEU A 135 3.25 -6.67 -4.09
C LEU A 135 3.51 -5.29 -4.65
N LYS A 136 4.00 -4.36 -3.82
CA LYS A 136 4.30 -2.98 -4.21
C LYS A 136 5.77 -2.88 -4.61
N MET A 137 6.00 -2.64 -5.89
CA MET A 137 7.34 -2.52 -6.48
C MET A 137 7.80 -1.07 -6.44
N ASP A 138 8.97 -0.84 -5.83
CA ASP A 138 9.57 0.48 -5.72
C ASP A 138 9.92 1.08 -7.09
N ARG A 139 9.85 2.41 -7.19
CA ARG A 139 10.18 3.19 -8.40
C ARG A 139 11.53 2.87 -9.03
N SER A 140 12.49 2.35 -8.26
CA SER A 140 13.82 2.01 -8.78
C SER A 140 13.79 0.95 -9.88
N PHE A 141 12.78 0.08 -9.89
CA PHE A 141 12.55 -0.88 -10.97
C PHE A 141 12.22 -0.20 -12.30
N PHE A 142 11.60 0.98 -12.27
CA PHE A 142 11.01 1.63 -13.45
C PHE A 142 11.86 2.77 -13.99
N SER A 143 13.07 2.97 -13.44
CA SER A 143 13.98 4.04 -13.84
C SER A 143 14.59 3.86 -15.24
N ASP A 144 14.64 2.63 -15.76
CA ASP A 144 15.26 2.28 -17.05
C ASP A 144 14.43 1.21 -17.78
N LEU A 145 13.17 1.53 -18.08
CA LEU A 145 12.24 0.63 -18.80
C LEU A 145 12.62 0.41 -20.27
N ASP A 146 13.51 1.22 -20.84
CA ASP A 146 14.04 1.03 -22.20
C ASP A 146 15.02 -0.15 -22.27
N ASN A 147 15.60 -0.53 -21.15
CA ASN A 147 16.53 -1.63 -21.05
C ASN A 147 15.80 -2.99 -21.08
N ALA A 148 16.14 -3.83 -22.04
CA ALA A 148 15.54 -5.15 -22.19
C ALA A 148 15.75 -6.05 -20.96
N LYS A 149 16.90 -5.94 -20.28
CA LYS A 149 17.17 -6.73 -19.07
C LYS A 149 16.27 -6.28 -17.91
N THR A 150 16.05 -4.98 -17.77
CA THR A 150 15.12 -4.43 -16.77
C THR A 150 13.70 -4.93 -17.01
N ARG A 151 13.20 -4.83 -18.25
CA ARG A 151 11.87 -5.37 -18.60
C ARG A 151 11.74 -6.86 -18.32
N ASN A 152 12.76 -7.66 -18.65
CA ASN A 152 12.72 -9.09 -18.38
C ASN A 152 12.65 -9.40 -16.89
N VAL A 153 13.38 -8.65 -16.03
CA VAL A 153 13.31 -8.82 -14.58
C VAL A 153 11.90 -8.48 -14.07
N ILE A 154 11.33 -7.36 -14.52
CA ILE A 154 9.96 -6.95 -14.14
C ILE A 154 8.96 -8.03 -14.58
N SER A 155 9.02 -8.49 -15.84
CA SER A 155 8.14 -9.54 -16.34
C SER A 155 8.20 -10.81 -15.47
N CYS A 156 9.39 -11.26 -15.09
CA CYS A 156 9.54 -12.42 -14.20
C CYS A 156 8.92 -12.20 -12.81
N ILE A 157 9.01 -10.97 -12.27
CA ILE A 157 8.40 -10.63 -10.97
C ILE A 157 6.86 -10.62 -11.10
N LEU A 158 6.32 -10.02 -12.16
CA LEU A 158 4.87 -9.97 -12.41
C LEU A 158 4.30 -11.39 -12.61
N GLU A 159 4.96 -12.22 -13.41
CA GLU A 159 4.57 -13.62 -13.60
C GLU A 159 4.61 -14.43 -12.29
N LEU A 160 5.60 -14.17 -11.43
CA LEU A 160 5.70 -14.80 -10.12
C LEU A 160 4.56 -14.36 -9.20
N ALA A 161 4.25 -13.06 -9.17
CA ALA A 161 3.14 -12.52 -8.38
C ALA A 161 1.80 -13.12 -8.81
N GLU A 162 1.53 -13.20 -10.11
CA GLU A 162 0.34 -13.85 -10.68
C GLU A 162 0.23 -15.32 -10.24
N GLN A 163 1.34 -16.09 -10.28
CA GLN A 163 1.34 -17.50 -9.84
C GLN A 163 1.12 -17.67 -8.33
N LEU A 164 1.33 -16.62 -7.55
CA LEU A 164 1.12 -16.59 -6.10
C LEU A 164 -0.18 -15.90 -5.71
N ASP A 165 -1.07 -15.58 -6.66
CA ASP A 165 -2.34 -14.87 -6.47
C ASP A 165 -2.15 -13.50 -5.78
N MET A 166 -1.04 -12.79 -6.08
CA MET A 166 -0.76 -11.44 -5.57
C MET A 166 -1.07 -10.38 -6.62
N GLU A 167 -1.74 -9.31 -6.23
CA GLU A 167 -1.91 -8.11 -7.03
C GLU A 167 -0.58 -7.33 -7.10
N THR A 168 -0.21 -6.83 -8.26
CA THR A 168 1.03 -6.08 -8.45
C THR A 168 0.77 -4.59 -8.52
N VAL A 169 1.53 -3.80 -7.75
CA VAL A 169 1.44 -2.33 -7.74
C VAL A 169 2.79 -1.73 -8.11
N ALA A 170 2.85 -1.00 -9.22
CA ALA A 170 4.04 -0.24 -9.60
C ALA A 170 3.97 1.17 -9.03
N GLU A 171 4.95 1.53 -8.18
CA GLU A 171 4.97 2.82 -7.52
C GLU A 171 5.88 3.85 -8.20
N GLY A 172 5.60 5.14 -7.94
CA GLY A 172 6.41 6.24 -8.40
C GLY A 172 6.39 6.48 -9.91
N ILE A 173 5.29 6.15 -10.57
CA ILE A 173 5.12 6.32 -12.01
C ILE A 173 4.83 7.79 -12.32
N GLU A 174 5.59 8.37 -13.25
CA GLU A 174 5.55 9.80 -13.56
C GLU A 174 5.23 10.11 -15.03
N THR A 175 5.33 9.11 -15.94
CA THR A 175 5.14 9.34 -17.38
C THR A 175 4.19 8.33 -18.03
N GLU A 176 3.58 8.73 -19.14
CA GLU A 176 2.68 7.89 -19.94
C GLU A 176 3.43 6.69 -20.55
N GLU A 177 4.68 6.89 -20.96
CA GLU A 177 5.51 5.80 -21.51
C GLU A 177 5.76 4.69 -20.49
N GLN A 178 5.90 5.06 -19.20
CA GLN A 178 6.00 4.08 -18.11
C GLN A 178 4.70 3.29 -17.98
N ILE A 179 3.54 3.96 -17.99
CA ILE A 179 2.22 3.31 -17.91
C ILE A 179 2.03 2.34 -19.07
N ASP A 180 2.30 2.76 -20.30
CA ASP A 180 2.16 1.91 -21.48
C ASP A 180 3.09 0.69 -21.44
N SER A 181 4.28 0.87 -20.91
CA SER A 181 5.23 -0.23 -20.75
C SER A 181 4.76 -1.23 -19.68
N LEU A 182 4.27 -0.74 -18.54
CA LEU A 182 3.76 -1.58 -17.46
C LEU A 182 2.48 -2.30 -17.84
N ARG A 183 1.57 -1.64 -18.57
CA ARG A 183 0.36 -2.25 -19.14
C ARG A 183 0.71 -3.41 -20.07
N ARG A 184 1.70 -3.23 -20.96
CA ARG A 184 2.17 -4.31 -21.85
C ARG A 184 2.83 -5.47 -21.11
N LEU A 185 3.44 -5.21 -19.96
CA LEU A 185 4.06 -6.23 -19.11
C LEU A 185 3.05 -6.95 -18.21
N GLY A 186 1.80 -6.45 -18.10
CA GLY A 186 0.76 -7.07 -17.32
C GLY A 186 0.75 -6.67 -15.83
N CYS A 187 1.24 -5.47 -15.48
CA CYS A 187 1.11 -4.92 -14.14
C CYS A 187 -0.35 -4.55 -13.86
N ASP A 188 -0.88 -4.95 -12.69
CA ASP A 188 -2.29 -4.80 -12.35
C ASP A 188 -2.64 -3.35 -12.01
N VAL A 189 -1.83 -2.70 -11.17
CA VAL A 189 -2.07 -1.36 -10.64
C VAL A 189 -0.83 -0.49 -10.80
N VAL A 190 -1.02 0.78 -11.12
CA VAL A 190 0.05 1.78 -11.17
C VAL A 190 -0.29 2.97 -10.27
N GLN A 191 0.68 3.44 -9.50
CA GLN A 191 0.57 4.57 -8.59
C GLN A 191 1.71 5.56 -8.82
N GLY A 192 1.39 6.87 -8.88
CA GLY A 192 2.45 7.86 -9.00
C GLY A 192 1.97 9.25 -9.35
N TYR A 193 2.94 10.16 -9.50
CA TYR A 193 2.69 11.57 -9.79
C TYR A 193 2.14 11.84 -11.19
N TYR A 194 2.13 10.84 -12.05
CA TYR A 194 1.42 10.93 -13.31
C TYR A 194 -0.07 11.22 -13.10
N PHE A 195 -0.71 10.57 -12.14
CA PHE A 195 -2.13 10.78 -11.82
C PHE A 195 -2.33 11.99 -10.92
N SER A 196 -1.65 12.01 -9.78
CA SER A 196 -1.71 13.12 -8.82
C SER A 196 -0.56 13.09 -7.83
N ARG A 197 -0.16 14.26 -7.34
CA ARG A 197 0.63 14.38 -6.11
C ARG A 197 -0.28 14.15 -4.91
N PRO A 198 0.27 13.85 -3.72
CA PRO A 198 -0.53 13.73 -2.50
C PRO A 198 -1.43 14.95 -2.29
N LEU A 199 -2.71 14.70 -2.08
CA LEU A 199 -3.74 15.72 -1.94
C LEU A 199 -4.31 15.71 -0.52
N PRO A 200 -4.70 16.87 0.04
CA PRO A 200 -5.60 16.91 1.18
C PRO A 200 -6.93 16.21 0.87
N GLN A 201 -7.57 15.60 1.88
CA GLN A 201 -8.79 14.80 1.71
C GLN A 201 -9.87 15.48 0.85
N GLU A 202 -10.18 16.76 1.10
CA GLU A 202 -11.20 17.49 0.33
C GLU A 202 -10.84 17.68 -1.15
N GLN A 203 -9.54 17.76 -1.46
CA GLN A 203 -9.08 17.86 -2.84
C GLN A 203 -9.07 16.49 -3.51
N PHE A 204 -8.74 15.43 -2.76
CA PHE A 204 -8.80 14.06 -3.23
C PHE A 204 -10.24 13.64 -3.57
N GLU A 205 -11.21 13.98 -2.73
CA GLU A 205 -12.63 13.70 -3.01
C GLU A 205 -13.12 14.40 -4.30
N ARG A 206 -12.68 15.64 -4.55
CA ARG A 206 -12.98 16.32 -5.81
C ARG A 206 -12.30 15.65 -7.01
N TRP A 207 -11.05 15.28 -6.85
CA TRP A 207 -10.29 14.59 -7.89
C TRP A 207 -10.94 13.26 -8.29
N ILE A 208 -11.44 12.47 -7.33
CA ILE A 208 -12.21 11.24 -7.61
C ILE A 208 -13.43 11.56 -8.48
N GLN A 209 -14.23 12.54 -8.10
CA GLN A 209 -15.44 12.90 -8.85
C GLN A 209 -15.12 13.32 -10.29
N GLU A 210 -14.09 14.14 -10.47
CA GLU A 210 -13.64 14.57 -11.80
C GLU A 210 -13.13 13.37 -12.63
N PHE A 211 -12.42 12.45 -12.00
CA PHE A 211 -11.88 11.26 -12.66
C PHE A 211 -13.00 10.30 -13.09
N GLU A 212 -13.99 10.06 -12.24
CA GLU A 212 -15.17 9.26 -12.57
C GLU A 212 -15.97 9.87 -13.74
N GLU A 213 -16.16 11.19 -13.76
CA GLU A 213 -16.88 11.87 -14.85
C GLU A 213 -16.18 11.72 -16.19
N ILE A 214 -14.87 11.69 -16.23
CA ILE A 214 -14.08 11.54 -17.48
C ILE A 214 -14.22 10.11 -18.00
N HIS A 215 -14.01 9.09 -17.18
CA HIS A 215 -13.99 7.69 -17.60
C HIS A 215 -15.39 7.14 -17.94
N VAL A 216 -16.44 7.58 -17.26
CA VAL A 216 -17.83 7.23 -17.63
C VAL A 216 -18.23 7.79 -18.99
N ARG A 217 -17.54 8.84 -19.49
CA ARG A 217 -17.77 9.35 -20.84
C ARG A 217 -17.06 8.53 -21.93
N GLU A 218 -15.85 8.08 -21.65
CA GLU A 218 -15.08 7.25 -22.59
C GLU A 218 -15.69 5.86 -22.82
N ASP A 219 -16.28 5.25 -21.79
CA ASP A 219 -16.98 3.95 -21.91
C ASP A 219 -18.34 4.04 -22.65
N ARG A 220 -18.82 5.24 -22.99
CA ARG A 220 -20.09 5.46 -23.70
C ARG A 220 -19.93 5.88 -25.16
N GLU A 221 -18.73 6.11 -25.62
CA GLU A 221 -18.39 6.41 -27.01
C GLU A 221 -17.79 5.17 -27.74
#